data_1ba40608508ab19f3c9ca5a2825d2a13
#
_entry.id   1ba40608508ab19f3c9ca5a2825d2a13
#
_cell.length_a   1.000
_cell.length_b   1.000
_cell.length_c   1.000
_cell.angle_alpha   90.00
_cell.angle_beta   90.00
_cell.angle_gamma   90.00
#
_symmetry.space_group_name_H-M   'P 1'
#
loop_
_entity.id
_entity.type
_entity.pdbx_description
1 polymer ?
#
loop_
_entity_poly.entity_id
_entity_poly.type
_entity_poly.pdbx_seq_one_letter_code
_entity_poly.pdbx_strand_id
1 'polypeptide(L)'
;MLLHAPLFGAIALSACSTDSTSGGDHGIPDLDGLANFIVDSARLASSWTLGSDYVEAGSCTSIEYGISPGTHRVLRFTVSTPNIGDADAVVGDPLAHVDPNHDGDFSDSDGLFEYAPCHNHFHYKHYATYELLPVLAGGALGTPIFARKRGFCMDDSEPFLPGVNANSWVYRACGTLTTHGIQGVHTGWSDVYVRTLPGQYFVLDDPAQPTPPGEYVIRITVNPPYLPDSTDACPVRDEQNFCRVLRESNYSDNVATLRITLP
;
A
#
# COMPACT_ATOMS: atom_id res chain seq x y z
N MET A 1 75.18 3.43 31.26
CA MET A 1 74.20 2.80 30.38
C MET A 1 72.85 2.94 31.06
N LEU A 2 72.19 4.05 30.82
CA LEU A 2 70.91 4.43 31.48
C LEU A 2 69.76 4.27 30.46
N LEU A 3 68.84 3.40 30.80
CA LEU A 3 67.58 3.20 30.07
C LEU A 3 66.57 4.27 30.49
N HIS A 4 66.02 5.01 29.57
CA HIS A 4 64.89 5.90 29.77
C HIS A 4 63.62 5.17 29.30
N ALA A 5 62.61 5.07 30.23
CA ALA A 5 61.28 4.63 29.90
C ALA A 5 60.38 5.85 29.64
N PRO A 6 59.46 5.81 28.66
CA PRO A 6 58.49 6.89 28.44
C PRO A 6 57.24 6.70 29.33
N LEU A 7 56.82 7.81 29.93
CA LEU A 7 55.53 7.98 30.60
C LEU A 7 54.39 8.02 29.55
N PHE A 8 53.41 7.15 29.71
CA PHE A 8 52.13 7.30 28.99
C PHE A 8 51.13 8.07 29.88
N GLY A 9 50.78 9.27 29.38
CA GLY A 9 49.71 10.08 29.98
C GLY A 9 48.31 9.52 29.57
N ALA A 10 47.49 9.18 30.55
CA ALA A 10 46.08 8.86 30.35
C ALA A 10 45.27 10.13 30.14
N ILE A 11 44.64 10.25 28.97
CA ILE A 11 43.63 11.29 28.70
C ILE A 11 42.27 10.75 29.18
N ALA A 12 41.74 11.41 30.21
CA ALA A 12 40.39 11.16 30.69
C ALA A 12 39.39 11.86 29.74
N LEU A 13 38.60 11.07 28.99
CA LEU A 13 37.45 11.55 28.28
C LEU A 13 36.29 11.77 29.28
N SER A 14 35.95 13.05 29.47
CA SER A 14 34.78 13.48 30.23
C SER A 14 33.53 13.21 29.40
N ALA A 15 32.69 12.28 29.81
CA ALA A 15 31.37 12.06 29.22
C ALA A 15 30.46 13.22 29.62
N CYS A 16 30.01 13.99 28.65
CA CYS A 16 28.98 15.00 28.84
C CYS A 16 27.63 14.30 28.78
N SER A 17 27.00 14.06 29.96
CA SER A 17 25.61 13.64 30.03
C SER A 17 24.72 14.86 29.80
N THR A 18 24.01 14.88 28.67
CA THR A 18 22.93 15.83 28.45
C THR A 18 21.64 15.25 29.03
N ASP A 19 21.21 15.81 30.13
CA ASP A 19 19.84 15.67 30.66
C ASP A 19 18.88 16.30 29.64
N SER A 20 18.09 15.48 28.97
CA SER A 20 16.97 15.94 28.13
C SER A 20 15.71 16.03 28.98
N THR A 21 15.36 17.26 29.33
CA THR A 21 14.06 17.62 29.91
C THR A 21 12.94 17.33 28.91
N SER A 22 11.94 16.59 29.37
CA SER A 22 10.72 16.24 28.69
C SER A 22 9.89 17.47 28.28
N GLY A 23 10.02 17.90 27.03
CA GLY A 23 9.03 18.68 26.33
C GLY A 23 8.21 17.70 25.48
N GLY A 24 6.89 17.72 25.57
CA GLY A 24 6.03 16.87 24.75
C GLY A 24 6.25 17.16 23.26
N ASP A 25 7.06 16.31 22.68
CA ASP A 25 7.29 16.25 21.25
C ASP A 25 6.13 15.43 20.66
N HIS A 26 5.32 16.05 19.81
CA HIS A 26 4.46 15.29 18.90
C HIS A 26 5.40 14.68 17.86
N GLY A 27 5.97 13.53 18.27
CA GLY A 27 7.15 12.96 17.67
C GLY A 27 6.95 12.61 16.21
N ILE A 28 7.94 13.00 15.43
CA ILE A 28 8.28 12.29 14.21
C ILE A 28 8.41 10.81 14.59
N PRO A 29 7.70 9.88 13.91
CA PRO A 29 7.77 8.45 14.21
C PRO A 29 9.21 7.98 14.26
N ASP A 30 9.51 7.07 15.20
CA ASP A 30 10.82 6.45 15.30
C ASP A 30 11.11 5.67 14.01
N LEU A 31 12.03 6.17 13.20
CA LEU A 31 12.40 5.61 11.91
C LEU A 31 13.51 4.54 12.04
N ASP A 32 13.87 4.13 13.24
CA ASP A 32 14.91 3.12 13.47
C ASP A 32 14.47 1.70 13.08
N GLY A 33 13.16 1.46 12.95
CA GLY A 33 12.58 0.21 12.48
C GLY A 33 12.21 0.21 10.99
N LEU A 34 11.56 -0.86 10.56
CA LEU A 34 10.97 -0.99 9.22
C LEU A 34 9.49 -1.41 9.34
N ALA A 35 8.69 -0.89 8.44
CA ALA A 35 7.33 -1.40 8.21
C ALA A 35 7.38 -2.87 7.78
N ASN A 36 6.30 -3.60 7.98
CA ASN A 36 6.07 -4.93 7.44
C ASN A 36 4.58 -5.10 7.15
N PHE A 37 4.22 -5.14 5.90
CA PHE A 37 2.84 -5.37 5.50
C PHE A 37 2.55 -6.85 5.32
N ILE A 38 1.37 -7.24 5.76
CA ILE A 38 0.78 -8.52 5.38
C ILE A 38 -0.59 -8.27 4.74
N VAL A 39 -1.16 -9.28 4.09
CA VAL A 39 -2.58 -9.26 3.71
C VAL A 39 -3.36 -10.12 4.70
N ASP A 40 -4.40 -9.55 5.33
CA ASP A 40 -5.27 -10.30 6.24
C ASP A 40 -6.09 -11.35 5.46
N SER A 41 -5.58 -12.58 5.44
CA SER A 41 -6.18 -13.71 4.75
C SER A 41 -7.53 -14.15 5.36
N ALA A 42 -7.71 -13.95 6.67
CA ALA A 42 -8.97 -14.28 7.35
C ALA A 42 -10.08 -13.30 6.94
N ARG A 43 -9.75 -12.01 6.85
CA ARG A 43 -10.69 -10.99 6.35
C ARG A 43 -11.05 -11.23 4.89
N LEU A 44 -10.07 -11.54 4.04
CA LEU A 44 -10.32 -11.90 2.64
C LEU A 44 -11.26 -13.10 2.53
N ALA A 45 -10.98 -14.18 3.27
CA ALA A 45 -11.77 -15.42 3.23
C ALA A 45 -13.23 -15.23 3.69
N SER A 46 -13.46 -14.33 4.65
CA SER A 46 -14.80 -14.08 5.22
C SER A 46 -15.61 -13.01 4.49
N SER A 47 -15.00 -12.23 3.58
CA SER A 47 -15.62 -11.00 3.06
C SER A 47 -16.01 -11.05 1.58
N TRP A 48 -15.55 -12.04 0.81
CA TRP A 48 -15.89 -12.10 -0.62
C TRP A 48 -17.36 -12.49 -0.86
N THR A 49 -17.90 -11.97 -1.96
CA THR A 49 -19.28 -12.26 -2.37
C THR A 49 -19.47 -12.08 -3.87
N LEU A 50 -20.34 -12.88 -4.45
CA LEU A 50 -20.81 -12.70 -5.83
C LEU A 50 -22.04 -11.79 -5.85
N GLY A 51 -22.15 -10.97 -6.89
CA GLY A 51 -23.29 -10.08 -7.07
C GLY A 51 -23.28 -9.42 -8.43
N SER A 52 -24.06 -8.36 -8.53
CA SER A 52 -24.04 -7.46 -9.67
C SER A 52 -23.75 -6.04 -9.22
N ASP A 53 -23.19 -5.25 -10.14
CA ASP A 53 -22.96 -3.82 -9.98
C ASP A 53 -23.48 -3.09 -11.19
N TYR A 54 -24.14 -1.96 -11.02
CA TYR A 54 -24.56 -1.09 -12.11
C TYR A 54 -23.58 0.08 -12.24
N VAL A 55 -22.90 0.15 -13.36
CA VAL A 55 -21.96 1.23 -13.69
C VAL A 55 -22.69 2.27 -14.55
N GLU A 56 -22.83 3.46 -14.04
CA GLU A 56 -23.42 4.59 -14.76
C GLU A 56 -22.40 5.18 -15.75
N ALA A 57 -22.87 5.60 -16.94
CA ALA A 57 -22.03 6.29 -17.91
C ALA A 57 -21.50 7.62 -17.34
N GLY A 58 -20.18 7.83 -17.42
CA GLY A 58 -19.55 9.04 -16.86
C GLY A 58 -19.36 9.03 -15.34
N SER A 59 -19.71 7.94 -14.65
CA SER A 59 -19.36 7.75 -13.24
C SER A 59 -17.87 7.58 -13.03
N CYS A 60 -17.37 7.82 -11.80
CA CYS A 60 -15.98 7.58 -11.46
C CYS A 60 -15.56 6.13 -11.75
N THR A 61 -16.41 5.16 -11.48
CA THR A 61 -16.17 3.77 -11.81
C THR A 61 -15.92 3.54 -13.32
N SER A 62 -16.69 4.23 -14.18
CA SER A 62 -16.50 4.15 -15.62
C SER A 62 -15.23 4.88 -16.09
N ILE A 63 -14.96 6.07 -15.54
CA ILE A 63 -13.85 6.93 -15.97
C ILE A 63 -12.50 6.38 -15.46
N GLU A 64 -12.38 6.17 -14.15
CA GLU A 64 -11.08 5.83 -13.54
C GLU A 64 -10.73 4.35 -13.69
N TYR A 65 -11.74 3.45 -13.64
CA TYR A 65 -11.46 2.01 -13.74
C TYR A 65 -11.70 1.42 -15.13
N GLY A 66 -12.17 2.24 -16.08
CA GLY A 66 -12.42 1.82 -17.45
C GLY A 66 -13.46 0.70 -17.56
N ILE A 67 -14.43 0.66 -16.62
CA ILE A 67 -15.52 -0.32 -16.66
C ILE A 67 -16.64 0.26 -17.51
N SER A 68 -17.09 -0.52 -18.50
CA SER A 68 -18.17 -0.09 -19.41
C SER A 68 -19.46 0.18 -18.65
N PRO A 69 -20.27 1.16 -19.10
CA PRO A 69 -21.59 1.38 -18.49
C PRO A 69 -22.49 0.16 -18.65
N GLY A 70 -23.30 -0.12 -17.64
CA GLY A 70 -24.25 -1.24 -17.62
C GLY A 70 -24.19 -2.05 -16.33
N THR A 71 -24.97 -3.14 -16.30
CA THR A 71 -24.96 -4.08 -15.17
C THR A 71 -23.92 -5.16 -15.42
N HIS A 72 -22.99 -5.32 -14.47
CA HIS A 72 -21.92 -6.31 -14.52
C HIS A 72 -22.09 -7.37 -13.44
N ARG A 73 -21.73 -8.59 -13.76
CA ARG A 73 -21.52 -9.65 -12.78
C ARG A 73 -20.18 -9.44 -12.12
N VAL A 74 -20.13 -9.36 -10.79
CA VAL A 74 -18.92 -9.00 -10.06
C VAL A 74 -18.62 -9.95 -8.90
N LEU A 75 -17.33 -10.10 -8.61
CA LEU A 75 -16.82 -10.75 -7.40
C LEU A 75 -16.21 -9.65 -6.51
N ARG A 76 -16.92 -9.28 -5.46
CA ARG A 76 -16.51 -8.28 -4.47
C ARG A 76 -15.74 -8.91 -3.33
N PHE A 77 -14.78 -8.18 -2.78
CA PHE A 77 -13.96 -8.65 -1.64
C PHE A 77 -13.43 -7.45 -0.85
N THR A 78 -13.17 -7.67 0.44
CA THR A 78 -12.45 -6.70 1.28
C THR A 78 -10.98 -7.07 1.33
N VAL A 79 -10.11 -6.08 1.22
CA VAL A 79 -8.68 -6.20 1.47
C VAL A 79 -8.33 -5.39 2.70
N SER A 80 -7.57 -5.97 3.60
CA SER A 80 -6.98 -5.35 4.77
C SER A 80 -5.48 -5.63 4.73
N THR A 81 -4.68 -4.59 4.78
CA THR A 81 -3.22 -4.65 4.68
C THR A 81 -2.58 -4.03 5.91
N PRO A 82 -2.51 -4.80 7.02
CA PRO A 82 -1.93 -4.29 8.25
C PRO A 82 -0.41 -4.14 8.17
N ASN A 83 0.08 -3.05 8.79
CA ASN A 83 1.49 -2.88 9.10
C ASN A 83 1.79 -3.53 10.47
N ILE A 84 2.46 -4.67 10.45
CA ILE A 84 2.88 -5.42 11.65
C ILE A 84 4.35 -5.22 11.98
N GLY A 85 5.03 -4.30 11.32
CA GLY A 85 6.44 -3.98 11.51
C GLY A 85 6.72 -3.16 12.76
N ASP A 86 7.98 -2.81 12.93
CA ASP A 86 8.47 -2.05 14.10
C ASP A 86 8.41 -0.53 13.88
N ALA A 87 8.09 -0.08 12.65
CA ALA A 87 7.97 1.34 12.31
C ALA A 87 6.76 1.60 11.40
N ASP A 88 6.37 2.87 11.32
CA ASP A 88 5.33 3.33 10.42
C ASP A 88 5.77 3.21 8.96
N ALA A 89 4.82 2.90 8.10
CA ALA A 89 4.98 3.06 6.67
C ALA A 89 4.57 4.48 6.28
N VAL A 90 5.53 5.38 6.16
CA VAL A 90 5.28 6.77 5.80
C VAL A 90 5.55 6.96 4.31
N VAL A 91 4.53 7.34 3.55
CA VAL A 91 4.68 7.74 2.15
C VAL A 91 4.92 9.23 2.04
N GLY A 92 4.21 10.01 2.84
CA GLY A 92 4.37 11.46 2.91
C GLY A 92 3.21 12.25 2.30
N ASP A 93 3.50 13.52 2.04
CA ASP A 93 2.55 14.45 1.43
C ASP A 93 2.59 14.32 -0.09
N PRO A 94 1.48 13.94 -0.76
CA PRO A 94 1.43 13.83 -2.20
C PRO A 94 1.87 15.09 -2.96
N LEU A 95 1.58 16.29 -2.44
CA LEU A 95 2.01 17.54 -3.08
C LEU A 95 3.52 17.67 -3.16
N ALA A 96 4.27 17.16 -2.17
CA ALA A 96 5.73 17.16 -2.22
C ALA A 96 6.31 16.22 -3.28
N HIS A 97 5.51 15.28 -3.81
CA HIS A 97 5.88 14.32 -4.86
C HIS A 97 5.45 14.76 -6.26
N VAL A 98 4.29 15.42 -6.36
CA VAL A 98 3.74 15.82 -7.68
C VAL A 98 4.11 17.23 -8.09
N ASP A 99 4.48 18.08 -7.14
CA ASP A 99 4.91 19.48 -7.32
C ASP A 99 6.00 19.81 -6.29
N PRO A 100 7.20 19.20 -6.41
CA PRO A 100 8.27 19.34 -5.41
C PRO A 100 8.83 20.75 -5.30
N ASN A 101 8.70 21.57 -6.34
CA ASN A 101 9.18 22.96 -6.36
C ASN A 101 8.07 23.99 -6.09
N HIS A 102 6.81 23.55 -5.94
CA HIS A 102 5.62 24.35 -5.64
C HIS A 102 5.31 25.47 -6.67
N ASP A 103 5.57 25.21 -7.95
CA ASP A 103 5.29 26.17 -9.03
C ASP A 103 3.94 25.92 -9.73
N GLY A 104 3.22 24.85 -9.36
CA GLY A 104 1.94 24.46 -9.91
C GLY A 104 2.04 23.67 -11.23
N ASP A 105 3.24 23.32 -11.67
CA ASP A 105 3.50 22.44 -12.79
C ASP A 105 3.84 21.02 -12.28
N PHE A 106 3.05 20.03 -12.65
CA PHE A 106 3.24 18.64 -12.24
C PHE A 106 4.12 17.83 -13.21
N SER A 107 4.83 18.49 -14.12
CA SER A 107 5.74 17.82 -15.06
C SER A 107 7.01 17.28 -14.39
N ASP A 108 7.34 17.77 -13.20
CA ASP A 108 8.46 17.35 -12.37
C ASP A 108 8.08 16.31 -11.28
N SER A 109 6.86 15.77 -11.36
CA SER A 109 6.40 14.67 -10.50
C SER A 109 7.36 13.49 -10.52
N ASP A 110 7.62 12.91 -9.35
CA ASP A 110 8.43 11.70 -9.22
C ASP A 110 7.71 10.41 -9.64
N GLY A 111 6.41 10.49 -9.93
CA GLY A 111 5.60 9.37 -10.42
C GLY A 111 5.06 8.43 -9.34
N LEU A 112 5.24 8.72 -8.05
CA LEU A 112 4.67 7.90 -6.95
C LEU A 112 3.16 8.08 -6.78
N PHE A 113 2.65 9.25 -7.12
CA PHE A 113 1.24 9.57 -6.97
C PHE A 113 0.58 9.92 -8.31
N GLU A 114 -0.71 9.72 -8.36
CA GLU A 114 -1.60 10.25 -9.39
C GLU A 114 -2.78 10.95 -8.73
N TYR A 115 -3.22 12.07 -9.31
CA TYR A 115 -4.43 12.74 -8.84
C TYR A 115 -5.66 12.09 -9.45
N ALA A 116 -6.62 11.71 -8.61
CA ALA A 116 -7.91 11.15 -9.01
C ALA A 116 -9.01 12.22 -8.99
N PRO A 117 -9.33 12.88 -10.13
CA PRO A 117 -10.28 13.98 -10.16
C PRO A 117 -11.67 13.60 -9.67
N CYS A 118 -12.09 12.39 -9.90
CA CYS A 118 -13.37 11.86 -9.44
C CYS A 118 -13.49 11.76 -7.93
N HIS A 119 -12.38 11.43 -7.26
CA HIS A 119 -12.33 11.28 -5.80
C HIS A 119 -11.83 12.53 -5.10
N ASN A 120 -11.28 13.49 -5.89
CA ASN A 120 -10.70 14.74 -5.39
C ASN A 120 -9.59 14.49 -4.34
N HIS A 121 -8.76 13.47 -4.59
CA HIS A 121 -7.57 13.20 -3.77
C HIS A 121 -6.50 12.46 -4.57
N PHE A 122 -5.31 12.35 -3.97
CA PHE A 122 -4.19 11.63 -4.56
C PHE A 122 -4.25 10.13 -4.25
N HIS A 123 -3.95 9.32 -5.28
CA HIS A 123 -3.73 7.89 -5.16
C HIS A 123 -2.24 7.57 -5.19
N TYR A 124 -1.82 6.67 -4.31
CA TYR A 124 -0.48 6.09 -4.30
C TYR A 124 -0.42 4.93 -5.29
N LYS A 125 0.55 4.98 -6.19
CA LYS A 125 0.71 4.00 -7.27
C LYS A 125 1.43 2.74 -6.76
N HIS A 126 1.21 1.61 -7.42
CA HIS A 126 1.87 0.32 -7.17
C HIS A 126 1.75 -0.23 -5.73
N TYR A 127 0.82 0.29 -4.93
CA TYR A 127 0.65 -0.15 -3.54
C TYR A 127 0.17 -1.59 -3.42
N ALA A 128 -0.79 -2.01 -4.24
CA ALA A 128 -1.30 -3.37 -4.22
C ALA A 128 -1.75 -3.87 -5.59
N THR A 129 -1.74 -5.20 -5.76
CA THR A 129 -2.33 -5.88 -6.92
C THR A 129 -3.36 -6.90 -6.48
N TYR A 130 -4.46 -6.97 -7.23
CA TYR A 130 -5.55 -7.90 -7.00
C TYR A 130 -5.75 -8.74 -8.25
N GLU A 131 -5.57 -10.05 -8.12
CA GLU A 131 -5.60 -10.99 -9.22
C GLU A 131 -6.61 -12.11 -8.97
N LEU A 132 -7.34 -12.49 -10.01
CA LEU A 132 -8.18 -13.68 -10.03
C LEU A 132 -7.60 -14.66 -11.06
N LEU A 133 -7.08 -15.78 -10.60
CA LEU A 133 -6.36 -16.75 -11.43
C LEU A 133 -7.22 -18.02 -11.61
N PRO A 134 -7.55 -18.43 -12.84
CA PRO A 134 -8.23 -19.70 -13.07
C PRO A 134 -7.33 -20.87 -12.68
N VAL A 135 -7.93 -21.89 -12.04
CA VAL A 135 -7.23 -23.15 -11.75
C VAL A 135 -7.42 -24.10 -12.94
N LEU A 136 -6.31 -24.40 -13.59
CA LEU A 136 -6.28 -25.27 -14.77
C LEU A 136 -6.25 -26.76 -14.39
N ALA A 137 -6.45 -27.63 -15.37
CA ALA A 137 -6.28 -29.06 -15.19
C ALA A 137 -4.87 -29.37 -14.61
N GLY A 138 -4.83 -30.21 -13.58
CA GLY A 138 -3.59 -30.50 -12.85
C GLY A 138 -3.22 -29.50 -11.78
N GLY A 139 -4.06 -28.46 -11.52
CA GLY A 139 -3.89 -27.52 -10.42
C GLY A 139 -2.98 -26.31 -10.70
N ALA A 140 -2.44 -26.20 -11.91
CA ALA A 140 -1.68 -25.01 -12.32
C ALA A 140 -2.59 -23.78 -12.37
N LEU A 141 -2.00 -22.60 -12.11
CA LEU A 141 -2.71 -21.32 -12.23
C LEU A 141 -2.57 -20.78 -13.66
N GLY A 142 -3.69 -20.31 -14.20
CA GLY A 142 -3.71 -19.67 -15.53
C GLY A 142 -3.37 -18.18 -15.49
N THR A 143 -3.62 -17.50 -16.61
CA THR A 143 -3.37 -16.06 -16.74
C THR A 143 -4.25 -15.26 -15.78
N PRO A 144 -3.68 -14.31 -15.02
CA PRO A 144 -4.45 -13.54 -14.07
C PRO A 144 -5.41 -12.57 -14.75
N ILE A 145 -6.60 -12.43 -14.16
CA ILE A 145 -7.57 -11.38 -14.41
C ILE A 145 -7.36 -10.35 -13.31
N PHE A 146 -7.05 -9.11 -13.66
CA PHE A 146 -6.81 -8.06 -12.68
C PHE A 146 -8.09 -7.34 -12.29
N ALA A 147 -8.24 -7.00 -11.01
CA ALA A 147 -9.26 -6.05 -10.59
C ALA A 147 -8.98 -4.68 -11.23
N ARG A 148 -10.04 -3.91 -11.41
CA ARG A 148 -9.94 -2.60 -12.06
C ARG A 148 -9.46 -1.50 -11.13
N LYS A 149 -9.66 -1.64 -9.81
CA LYS A 149 -9.15 -0.69 -8.82
C LYS A 149 -7.61 -0.68 -8.84
N ARG A 150 -7.04 0.50 -9.06
CA ARG A 150 -5.59 0.72 -9.14
C ARG A 150 -5.10 1.84 -8.23
N GLY A 151 -6.02 2.69 -7.77
CA GLY A 151 -5.70 3.83 -6.93
C GLY A 151 -5.95 3.54 -5.46
N PHE A 152 -5.00 3.90 -4.61
CA PHE A 152 -5.02 3.67 -3.18
C PHE A 152 -4.62 4.96 -2.47
N CYS A 153 -5.31 5.29 -1.37
CA CYS A 153 -4.88 6.28 -0.42
C CYS A 153 -4.54 5.53 0.86
N MET A 154 -3.28 5.47 1.20
CA MET A 154 -2.84 4.76 2.40
C MET A 154 -3.25 5.50 3.66
N ASP A 155 -4.05 4.86 4.49
CA ASP A 155 -4.53 5.44 5.74
C ASP A 155 -4.66 4.41 6.88
N ASP A 156 -4.78 4.94 8.11
CA ASP A 156 -5.11 4.16 9.31
C ASP A 156 -6.61 3.91 9.37
N SER A 157 -7.12 2.95 8.61
CA SER A 157 -8.53 2.62 8.55
C SER A 157 -9.05 1.98 9.84
N GLU A 158 -8.35 0.97 10.37
CA GLU A 158 -8.73 0.28 11.60
C GLU A 158 -7.50 -0.28 12.37
N PRO A 159 -7.55 -0.35 13.72
CA PRO A 159 -6.51 -1.02 14.49
C PRO A 159 -6.52 -2.53 14.20
N PHE A 160 -5.33 -3.11 14.04
CA PHE A 160 -5.16 -4.53 13.73
C PHE A 160 -4.52 -5.33 14.85
N LEU A 161 -3.39 -4.85 15.40
CA LEU A 161 -2.70 -5.57 16.46
C LEU A 161 -3.44 -5.45 17.79
N PRO A 162 -3.45 -6.52 18.63
CA PRO A 162 -4.07 -6.48 19.96
C PRO A 162 -3.49 -5.36 20.81
N GLY A 163 -4.35 -4.58 21.45
CA GLY A 163 -3.95 -3.51 22.36
C GLY A 163 -3.72 -2.15 21.69
N VAL A 164 -3.76 -2.05 20.38
CA VAL A 164 -3.73 -0.77 19.67
C VAL A 164 -4.99 0.04 20.01
N ASN A 165 -4.79 1.28 20.45
CA ASN A 165 -5.88 2.18 20.77
C ASN A 165 -6.53 2.69 19.48
N ALA A 166 -7.84 2.50 19.32
CA ALA A 166 -8.59 2.95 18.15
C ALA A 166 -8.58 4.49 17.92
N ASN A 167 -8.11 5.27 18.89
CA ASN A 167 -7.93 6.71 18.75
C ASN A 167 -6.48 7.15 18.47
N SER A 168 -5.54 6.21 18.35
CA SER A 168 -4.13 6.50 18.10
C SER A 168 -3.75 6.51 16.62
N TRP A 169 -4.72 6.68 15.72
CA TRP A 169 -4.44 6.84 14.30
C TRP A 169 -3.57 8.08 14.03
N VAL A 170 -2.73 8.00 13.01
CA VAL A 170 -1.80 9.05 12.58
C VAL A 170 -2.13 9.52 11.17
N TYR A 171 -2.40 8.59 10.26
CA TYR A 171 -2.57 8.87 8.83
C TYR A 171 -4.03 8.73 8.43
N ARG A 172 -4.67 9.82 7.98
CA ARG A 172 -6.07 9.83 7.49
C ARG A 172 -6.34 10.90 6.45
N ALA A 173 -5.31 11.41 5.80
CA ALA A 173 -5.45 12.50 4.85
C ALA A 173 -4.76 12.14 3.53
N CYS A 174 -5.55 11.88 2.49
CA CYS A 174 -5.06 11.53 1.17
C CYS A 174 -4.42 12.70 0.40
N GLY A 175 -4.63 13.94 0.87
CA GLY A 175 -4.22 15.15 0.16
C GLY A 175 -5.07 15.45 -1.07
N THR A 176 -5.15 16.73 -1.44
CA THR A 176 -5.81 17.22 -2.66
C THR A 176 -4.88 18.20 -3.37
N LEU A 177 -5.29 18.72 -4.53
CA LEU A 177 -4.50 19.75 -5.25
C LEU A 177 -4.28 21.04 -4.44
N THR A 178 -5.04 21.26 -3.36
CA THR A 178 -4.99 22.49 -2.57
C THR A 178 -4.86 22.26 -1.06
N THR A 179 -4.84 21.00 -0.64
CA THR A 179 -4.77 20.63 0.78
C THR A 179 -3.73 19.55 0.99
N HIS A 180 -2.78 19.82 1.85
CA HIS A 180 -1.79 18.86 2.27
C HIS A 180 -2.45 17.64 2.93
N GLY A 181 -1.83 16.49 2.79
CA GLY A 181 -2.17 15.27 3.46
C GLY A 181 -0.91 14.45 3.69
N ILE A 182 -0.93 13.54 4.65
CA ILE A 182 0.18 12.60 4.84
C ILE A 182 -0.40 11.21 4.73
N GLN A 183 0.01 10.49 3.70
CA GLN A 183 -0.35 9.09 3.50
C GLN A 183 0.64 8.17 4.20
N GLY A 184 0.14 7.08 4.76
CA GLY A 184 0.94 6.10 5.46
C GLY A 184 0.06 5.11 6.22
N VAL A 185 0.70 4.15 6.90
CA VAL A 185 0.03 3.23 7.83
C VAL A 185 0.85 3.11 9.11
N HIS A 186 0.29 3.53 10.22
CA HIS A 186 0.91 3.43 11.53
C HIS A 186 1.12 1.97 11.95
N THR A 187 2.19 1.70 12.67
CA THR A 187 2.46 0.37 13.24
C THR A 187 1.25 -0.16 14.02
N GLY A 188 0.82 -1.36 13.69
CA GLY A 188 -0.33 -2.02 14.32
C GLY A 188 -1.69 -1.62 13.75
N TRP A 189 -1.74 -0.72 12.78
CA TRP A 189 -2.94 -0.34 12.04
C TRP A 189 -3.00 -1.03 10.69
N SER A 190 -4.17 -1.01 10.09
CA SER A 190 -4.42 -1.55 8.75
C SER A 190 -5.08 -0.52 7.85
N ASP A 191 -4.62 -0.46 6.62
CA ASP A 191 -5.35 0.15 5.51
C ASP A 191 -6.38 -0.85 4.97
N VAL A 192 -7.67 -0.43 4.86
CA VAL A 192 -8.78 -1.33 4.57
C VAL A 192 -9.65 -0.85 3.43
N TYR A 193 -9.68 -1.62 2.35
CA TYR A 193 -10.57 -1.42 1.21
C TYR A 193 -11.76 -2.35 1.29
N VAL A 194 -12.87 -1.86 1.84
CA VAL A 194 -14.07 -2.68 2.03
C VAL A 194 -14.76 -3.01 0.71
N ARG A 195 -15.36 -4.20 0.62
CA ARG A 195 -16.04 -4.72 -0.59
C ARG A 195 -17.15 -3.85 -1.17
N THR A 196 -17.63 -2.86 -0.41
CA THR A 196 -18.69 -1.93 -0.84
C THR A 196 -18.15 -0.70 -1.57
N LEU A 197 -16.83 -0.48 -1.57
CA LEU A 197 -16.23 0.62 -2.30
C LEU A 197 -16.43 0.45 -3.82
N PRO A 198 -16.61 1.55 -4.57
CA PRO A 198 -16.62 1.51 -6.02
C PRO A 198 -15.36 0.87 -6.58
N GLY A 199 -15.50 -0.02 -7.58
CA GLY A 199 -14.38 -0.68 -8.21
C GLY A 199 -13.67 -1.77 -7.38
N GLN A 200 -14.02 -1.98 -6.10
CA GLN A 200 -13.42 -3.02 -5.23
C GLN A 200 -13.97 -4.40 -5.56
N TYR A 201 -13.73 -4.86 -6.80
CA TYR A 201 -14.21 -6.13 -7.33
C TYR A 201 -13.50 -6.54 -8.62
N PHE A 202 -13.63 -7.81 -8.97
CA PHE A 202 -13.38 -8.32 -10.33
C PHE A 202 -14.65 -8.26 -11.15
N VAL A 203 -14.55 -7.80 -12.39
CA VAL A 203 -15.62 -7.87 -13.38
C VAL A 203 -15.58 -9.27 -14.03
N LEU A 204 -16.65 -10.05 -13.88
CA LEU A 204 -16.68 -11.46 -14.29
C LEU A 204 -17.26 -11.67 -15.69
N ASP A 205 -17.92 -10.67 -16.26
CA ASP A 205 -18.56 -10.68 -17.58
C ASP A 205 -17.88 -9.77 -18.58
N ASP A 206 -16.63 -9.37 -18.31
CA ASP A 206 -15.81 -8.62 -19.27
C ASP A 206 -15.48 -9.51 -20.47
N PRO A 207 -15.95 -9.17 -21.68
CA PRO A 207 -15.69 -9.97 -22.88
C PRO A 207 -14.20 -10.06 -23.24
N ALA A 208 -13.38 -9.11 -22.80
CA ALA A 208 -11.93 -9.12 -23.00
C ALA A 208 -11.20 -10.07 -22.03
N GLN A 209 -11.85 -10.40 -20.89
CA GLN A 209 -11.32 -11.27 -19.85
C GLN A 209 -12.41 -12.24 -19.32
N PRO A 210 -12.90 -13.16 -20.13
CA PRO A 210 -14.04 -14.01 -19.77
C PRO A 210 -13.72 -14.88 -18.55
N THR A 211 -14.66 -14.93 -17.61
CA THR A 211 -14.54 -15.68 -16.34
C THR A 211 -15.62 -16.78 -16.32
N PRO A 212 -15.40 -17.94 -16.96
CA PRO A 212 -16.35 -19.04 -16.96
C PRO A 212 -16.51 -19.67 -15.57
N PRO A 213 -17.57 -20.46 -15.32
CA PRO A 213 -17.68 -21.29 -14.12
C PRO A 213 -16.45 -22.16 -13.91
N GLY A 214 -16.02 -22.30 -12.66
CA GLY A 214 -14.82 -23.10 -12.34
C GLY A 214 -14.14 -22.71 -11.04
N GLU A 215 -13.01 -23.33 -10.78
CA GLU A 215 -12.17 -23.00 -9.64
C GLU A 215 -11.20 -21.85 -9.97
N TYR A 216 -11.04 -20.94 -9.02
CA TYR A 216 -10.17 -19.77 -9.11
C TYR A 216 -9.40 -19.56 -7.81
N VAL A 217 -8.29 -18.84 -7.91
CA VAL A 217 -7.55 -18.31 -6.77
C VAL A 217 -7.62 -16.80 -6.82
N ILE A 218 -8.16 -16.17 -5.76
CA ILE A 218 -7.94 -14.76 -5.49
C ILE A 218 -6.54 -14.64 -4.92
N ARG A 219 -5.68 -13.80 -5.51
CA ARG A 219 -4.36 -13.46 -4.99
C ARG A 219 -4.28 -11.96 -4.79
N ILE A 220 -3.97 -11.56 -3.57
CA ILE A 220 -3.74 -10.17 -3.20
C ILE A 220 -2.28 -10.03 -2.84
N THR A 221 -1.61 -9.05 -3.42
CA THR A 221 -0.22 -8.71 -3.09
C THR A 221 -0.16 -7.25 -2.70
N VAL A 222 0.28 -6.95 -1.48
CA VAL A 222 0.63 -5.59 -1.05
C VAL A 222 2.08 -5.31 -1.40
N ASN A 223 2.42 -4.07 -1.74
CA ASN A 223 3.75 -3.65 -2.16
C ASN A 223 4.40 -4.63 -3.17
N PRO A 224 3.73 -4.93 -4.29
CA PRO A 224 4.22 -5.90 -5.26
C PRO A 224 5.53 -5.43 -5.90
N PRO A 225 6.41 -6.36 -6.36
CA PRO A 225 7.54 -5.98 -7.20
C PRO A 225 7.04 -5.48 -8.55
N TYR A 226 7.68 -4.45 -9.09
CA TYR A 226 7.38 -3.94 -10.43
C TYR A 226 8.64 -3.56 -11.20
N LEU A 227 8.51 -3.50 -12.52
CA LEU A 227 9.50 -2.92 -13.41
C LEU A 227 9.02 -1.52 -13.80
N PRO A 228 9.73 -0.46 -13.41
CA PRO A 228 9.27 0.90 -13.67
C PRO A 228 9.34 1.20 -15.16
N ASP A 229 8.36 1.90 -15.67
CA ASP A 229 8.45 2.58 -16.95
C ASP A 229 9.12 3.98 -16.78
N SER A 230 9.08 4.79 -17.81
CA SER A 230 9.72 6.12 -17.80
C SER A 230 9.00 7.14 -16.90
N THR A 231 7.80 6.81 -16.41
CA THR A 231 6.95 7.69 -15.59
C THR A 231 6.80 7.19 -14.15
N ASP A 232 7.35 6.02 -13.85
CA ASP A 232 7.25 5.44 -12.53
C ASP A 232 8.49 5.74 -11.68
N ALA A 233 8.28 6.17 -10.44
CA ALA A 233 9.34 6.20 -9.44
C ALA A 233 9.82 4.78 -9.09
N CYS A 234 11.04 4.67 -8.60
CA CYS A 234 11.60 3.44 -8.03
C CYS A 234 12.28 3.77 -6.70
N PRO A 235 11.50 4.03 -5.63
CA PRO A 235 12.06 4.51 -4.37
C PRO A 235 12.92 3.46 -3.67
N VAL A 236 12.60 2.18 -3.84
CA VAL A 236 13.32 1.06 -3.25
C VAL A 236 13.59 0.00 -4.31
N ARG A 237 14.81 -0.59 -4.31
CA ARG A 237 15.10 -1.80 -5.07
C ARG A 237 15.29 -2.97 -4.12
N ASP A 238 14.58 -4.08 -4.39
CA ASP A 238 14.75 -5.31 -3.64
C ASP A 238 16.01 -6.09 -4.10
N GLU A 239 16.31 -7.20 -3.44
CA GLU A 239 17.48 -8.03 -3.74
C GLU A 239 17.47 -8.62 -5.16
N GLN A 240 16.29 -8.75 -5.78
CA GLN A 240 16.09 -9.23 -7.14
C GLN A 240 16.15 -8.09 -8.17
N ASN A 241 16.42 -6.84 -7.72
CA ASN A 241 16.48 -5.62 -8.53
C ASN A 241 15.13 -5.16 -9.11
N PHE A 242 14.01 -5.61 -8.56
CA PHE A 242 12.70 -5.02 -8.81
C PHE A 242 12.48 -3.77 -7.98
N CYS A 243 11.66 -2.87 -8.48
CA CYS A 243 11.19 -1.72 -7.71
C CYS A 243 10.10 -2.13 -6.73
N ARG A 244 10.12 -1.48 -5.57
CA ARG A 244 9.07 -1.51 -4.55
C ARG A 244 8.73 -0.09 -4.16
N VAL A 245 7.48 0.17 -3.83
CA VAL A 245 7.08 1.52 -3.40
C VAL A 245 7.37 1.80 -1.94
N LEU A 246 7.47 0.75 -1.11
CA LEU A 246 7.78 0.85 0.32
C LEU A 246 8.94 -0.07 0.68
N ARG A 247 9.77 0.39 1.61
CA ARG A 247 10.79 -0.43 2.24
C ARG A 247 10.18 -1.20 3.40
N GLU A 248 10.37 -2.52 3.42
CA GLU A 248 9.85 -3.41 4.45
C GLU A 248 10.94 -4.32 5.03
N SER A 249 10.71 -4.80 6.24
CA SER A 249 11.58 -5.79 6.87
C SER A 249 11.44 -7.18 6.25
N ASN A 250 10.28 -7.49 5.64
CA ASN A 250 10.02 -8.77 4.99
C ASN A 250 9.01 -8.59 3.84
N TYR A 251 9.38 -9.02 2.63
CA TYR A 251 8.50 -9.00 1.46
C TYR A 251 7.87 -10.36 1.17
N SER A 252 8.24 -11.43 1.90
CA SER A 252 7.77 -12.78 1.61
C SER A 252 6.36 -13.07 2.11
N ASP A 253 5.84 -12.27 3.03
CA ASP A 253 4.51 -12.36 3.63
C ASP A 253 3.49 -11.35 3.07
N ASN A 254 3.88 -10.59 2.06
CA ASN A 254 3.03 -9.60 1.37
C ASN A 254 1.90 -10.21 0.54
N VAL A 255 1.72 -11.52 0.52
CA VAL A 255 0.79 -12.20 -0.38
C VAL A 255 -0.21 -13.04 0.41
N ALA A 256 -1.50 -12.85 0.14
CA ALA A 256 -2.52 -13.81 0.52
C ALA A 256 -3.20 -14.44 -0.70
N THR A 257 -3.56 -15.70 -0.58
CA THR A 257 -4.31 -16.44 -1.61
C THR A 257 -5.55 -17.09 -1.02
N LEU A 258 -6.64 -17.09 -1.78
CA LEU A 258 -7.88 -17.75 -1.42
C LEU A 258 -8.44 -18.52 -2.61
N ARG A 259 -8.62 -19.84 -2.47
CA ARG A 259 -9.30 -20.66 -3.49
C ARG A 259 -10.81 -20.52 -3.34
N ILE A 260 -11.49 -20.29 -4.45
CA ILE A 260 -12.95 -20.14 -4.54
C ILE A 260 -13.49 -20.93 -5.75
N THR A 261 -14.80 -21.18 -5.75
CA THR A 261 -15.52 -21.73 -6.91
C THR A 261 -16.52 -20.71 -7.42
N LEU A 262 -16.43 -20.37 -8.69
CA LEU A 262 -17.43 -19.54 -9.39
C LEU A 262 -18.49 -20.47 -10.04
N PRO A 263 -19.80 -20.15 -9.87
CA PRO A 263 -20.91 -20.94 -10.45
C PRO A 263 -21.09 -20.68 -11.94
#